data_09eacefb5482a976d9824313cb82f6a1
#
_entry.id   09eacefb5482a976d9824313cb82f6a1
#
_cell.length_a   1.000
_cell.length_b   1.000
_cell.length_c   1.000
_cell.angle_alpha   90.00
_cell.angle_beta   90.00
_cell.angle_gamma   90.00
#
_symmetry.space_group_name_H-M   'P 1'
#
loop_
_entity.id
_entity.type
_entity.pdbx_description
1 polymer ?
#
loop_
_entity_poly.entity_id
_entity_poly.type
_entity_poly.pdbx_seq_one_letter_code
_entity_poly.pdbx_strand_id
1 'polypeptide(L)'
;NQLFSAGVYQEISFGPLNLGHSEEQTKKEVEQVIDYLEITPFRHKPTHALSGGQKKQVSIADILVMKPEIIILDEPAAALDPKHTTMVNHIVEQMTQNGITVLMATHDVNYAYEWADEVLLFHEGKVLMHGTPAQVFGNRVALKQTNLEPPAVLELFESLCRKGILKPSLPLPKNLNALEKYISDVKINTHYGGTKTVSKETKKAILAVSFGTSHNDTRKITIDAIEQDMQAAFPDYALYRAWTSKMIIKKVNARDSVHIFTVKEAMEQMLQDGITDVLVQPTHVINGIENDLMKEDALAYQEQFHSISFGDPLLTSEQDNLAVIEAITSEFKDLEKDDVLVLMGHGTTHYANAIYAALDYTFKDKGYSNIFLGTVEAYPTMESLLKMVHAYKPKKVILAPFMIVAGDHAKNDMASDEPDSWYSQFKAEGYEVEPVLK
;
A
#
# COMPACT_ATOMS: atom_id res chain seq x y z
N ASN A 1 -19.11 -1.12 -20.88
CA ASN A 1 -18.68 0.30 -20.77
C ASN A 1 -19.06 1.16 -21.99
N GLN A 2 -20.18 0.88 -22.65
CA GLN A 2 -20.65 1.68 -23.78
C GLN A 2 -21.82 2.54 -23.32
N LEU A 3 -21.50 3.73 -22.83
CA LEU A 3 -22.49 4.78 -22.61
C LEU A 3 -22.66 5.53 -23.95
N PHE A 4 -23.88 5.73 -24.42
CA PHE A 4 -24.14 6.32 -25.76
C PHE A 4 -24.80 7.69 -25.68
N SER A 5 -25.46 8.05 -24.58
CA SER A 5 -26.08 9.36 -24.44
C SER A 5 -25.07 10.45 -24.13
N ALA A 6 -25.39 11.68 -24.45
CA ALA A 6 -24.49 12.81 -24.20
C ALA A 6 -24.31 13.12 -22.69
N GLY A 7 -25.28 12.83 -21.85
CA GLY A 7 -25.27 13.12 -20.42
C GLY A 7 -25.76 11.97 -19.55
N VAL A 8 -25.31 11.93 -18.31
CA VAL A 8 -25.63 10.86 -17.34
C VAL A 8 -27.13 10.70 -17.13
N TYR A 9 -27.86 11.79 -16.91
CA TYR A 9 -29.30 11.72 -16.70
C TYR A 9 -30.04 11.15 -17.91
N GLN A 10 -29.62 11.53 -19.12
CA GLN A 10 -30.19 11.04 -20.36
C GLN A 10 -29.92 9.54 -20.57
N GLU A 11 -28.72 9.10 -20.21
CA GLU A 11 -28.34 7.69 -20.29
C GLU A 11 -29.24 6.83 -19.42
N ILE A 12 -29.36 7.17 -18.13
CA ILE A 12 -30.22 6.41 -17.20
C ILE A 12 -31.71 6.47 -17.61
N SER A 13 -32.16 7.56 -18.22
CA SER A 13 -33.55 7.71 -18.69
C SER A 13 -33.87 6.87 -19.92
N PHE A 14 -32.86 6.44 -20.66
CA PHE A 14 -33.05 5.77 -21.96
C PHE A 14 -33.82 4.46 -21.86
N GLY A 15 -33.48 3.60 -20.90
CA GLY A 15 -34.14 2.30 -20.68
C GLY A 15 -35.63 2.41 -20.40
N PRO A 16 -36.06 3.13 -19.35
CA PRO A 16 -37.48 3.30 -19.02
C PRO A 16 -38.32 3.91 -20.16
N LEU A 17 -37.79 4.93 -20.83
CA LEU A 17 -38.47 5.55 -21.96
C LEU A 17 -38.72 4.56 -23.11
N ASN A 18 -37.73 3.70 -23.41
CA ASN A 18 -37.89 2.65 -24.43
C ASN A 18 -38.84 1.52 -24.00
N LEU A 19 -39.02 1.31 -22.71
CA LEU A 19 -40.03 0.39 -22.17
C LEU A 19 -41.44 0.99 -22.19
N GLY A 20 -41.59 2.25 -22.61
CA GLY A 20 -42.87 2.93 -22.74
C GLY A 20 -43.39 3.58 -21.46
N HIS A 21 -42.49 3.80 -20.46
CA HIS A 21 -42.86 4.58 -19.28
C HIS A 21 -43.09 6.04 -19.64
N SER A 22 -44.04 6.69 -18.95
CA SER A 22 -44.24 8.14 -19.12
C SER A 22 -43.05 8.95 -18.66
N GLU A 23 -42.87 10.17 -19.16
CA GLU A 23 -41.78 11.06 -18.72
C GLU A 23 -41.80 11.31 -17.23
N GLU A 24 -42.98 11.47 -16.61
CA GLU A 24 -43.14 11.67 -15.19
C GLU A 24 -42.71 10.44 -14.38
N GLN A 25 -43.10 9.26 -14.82
CA GLN A 25 -42.70 7.99 -14.21
C GLN A 25 -41.18 7.77 -14.34
N THR A 26 -40.64 7.97 -15.55
CA THR A 26 -39.20 7.85 -15.82
C THR A 26 -38.40 8.79 -14.93
N LYS A 27 -38.82 10.06 -14.81
CA LYS A 27 -38.17 11.02 -13.92
C LYS A 27 -38.10 10.53 -12.49
N LYS A 28 -39.22 10.00 -11.95
CA LYS A 28 -39.26 9.48 -10.58
C LYS A 28 -38.30 8.29 -10.38
N GLU A 29 -38.27 7.37 -11.33
CA GLU A 29 -37.45 6.17 -11.26
C GLU A 29 -35.95 6.51 -11.40
N VAL A 30 -35.61 7.41 -12.30
CA VAL A 30 -34.25 7.90 -12.50
C VAL A 30 -33.73 8.62 -11.25
N GLU A 31 -34.53 9.50 -10.63
CA GLU A 31 -34.14 10.16 -9.38
C GLU A 31 -33.84 9.14 -8.26
N GLN A 32 -34.69 8.12 -8.12
CA GLN A 32 -34.51 7.07 -7.12
C GLN A 32 -33.18 6.31 -7.32
N VAL A 33 -32.83 5.96 -8.56
CA VAL A 33 -31.60 5.25 -8.86
C VAL A 33 -30.36 6.14 -8.72
N ILE A 34 -30.46 7.41 -9.11
CA ILE A 34 -29.39 8.41 -8.92
C ILE A 34 -29.05 8.57 -7.44
N ASP A 35 -30.05 8.68 -6.59
CA ASP A 35 -29.85 8.79 -5.13
C ASP A 35 -29.32 7.47 -4.54
N TYR A 36 -29.88 6.33 -4.96
CA TYR A 36 -29.48 5.01 -4.50
C TYR A 36 -28.02 4.67 -4.81
N LEU A 37 -27.53 5.08 -5.99
CA LEU A 37 -26.15 4.82 -6.44
C LEU A 37 -25.22 6.03 -6.22
N GLU A 38 -25.62 7.04 -5.45
CA GLU A 38 -24.82 8.23 -5.15
C GLU A 38 -24.29 8.96 -6.40
N ILE A 39 -25.07 8.97 -7.50
CA ILE A 39 -24.72 9.61 -8.78
C ILE A 39 -24.94 11.13 -8.75
N THR A 40 -25.66 11.65 -7.76
CA THR A 40 -26.02 13.07 -7.60
C THR A 40 -24.88 14.05 -7.88
N PRO A 41 -23.62 13.84 -7.43
CA PRO A 41 -22.53 14.80 -7.67
C PRO A 41 -22.12 14.96 -9.13
N PHE A 42 -22.46 14.00 -10.01
CA PHE A 42 -22.08 14.02 -11.42
C PHE A 42 -23.23 13.74 -12.39
N ARG A 43 -24.48 13.78 -11.91
CA ARG A 43 -25.72 13.51 -12.68
C ARG A 43 -25.89 14.38 -13.96
N HIS A 44 -25.28 15.56 -13.97
CA HIS A 44 -25.34 16.50 -15.09
C HIS A 44 -24.06 16.49 -15.95
N LYS A 45 -23.09 15.63 -15.63
CA LYS A 45 -21.86 15.53 -16.43
C LYS A 45 -22.09 14.85 -17.77
N PRO A 46 -21.33 15.23 -18.79
CA PRO A 46 -21.24 14.47 -20.02
C PRO A 46 -20.66 13.07 -19.75
N THR A 47 -21.20 12.03 -20.39
CA THR A 47 -20.77 10.63 -20.19
C THR A 47 -19.29 10.40 -20.53
N HIS A 48 -18.77 11.13 -21.54
CA HIS A 48 -17.33 11.03 -21.89
C HIS A 48 -16.38 11.63 -20.85
N ALA A 49 -16.86 12.54 -19.98
CA ALA A 49 -16.06 13.18 -18.93
C ALA A 49 -16.08 12.41 -17.58
N LEU A 50 -16.65 11.21 -17.56
CA LEU A 50 -16.70 10.37 -16.37
C LEU A 50 -15.42 9.56 -16.20
N SER A 51 -15.01 9.34 -14.94
CA SER A 51 -13.97 8.36 -14.59
C SER A 51 -14.44 6.92 -14.87
N GLY A 52 -13.51 5.96 -14.90
CA GLY A 52 -13.85 4.55 -15.10
C GLY A 52 -14.86 4.02 -14.10
N GLY A 53 -14.70 4.34 -12.80
CA GLY A 53 -15.66 3.98 -11.76
C GLY A 53 -17.02 4.64 -11.93
N GLN A 54 -17.07 5.94 -12.26
CA GLN A 54 -18.31 6.65 -12.53
C GLN A 54 -19.07 6.07 -13.75
N LYS A 55 -18.34 5.67 -14.80
CA LYS A 55 -18.94 4.97 -15.95
C LYS A 55 -19.56 3.65 -15.54
N LYS A 56 -18.91 2.87 -14.68
CA LYS A 56 -19.48 1.63 -14.13
C LYS A 56 -20.75 1.89 -13.32
N GLN A 57 -20.74 2.91 -12.43
CA GLN A 57 -21.95 3.28 -11.67
C GLN A 57 -23.13 3.62 -12.59
N VAL A 58 -22.89 4.44 -13.61
CA VAL A 58 -23.94 4.79 -14.59
C VAL A 58 -24.41 3.57 -15.35
N SER A 59 -23.51 2.69 -15.82
CA SER A 59 -23.89 1.44 -16.51
C SER A 59 -24.73 0.50 -15.63
N ILE A 60 -24.50 0.48 -14.33
CA ILE A 60 -25.34 -0.26 -13.39
C ILE A 60 -26.68 0.45 -13.20
N ALA A 61 -26.69 1.77 -13.12
CA ALA A 61 -27.91 2.57 -13.01
C ALA A 61 -28.86 2.36 -14.20
N ASP A 62 -28.29 2.29 -15.42
CA ASP A 62 -29.04 2.05 -16.67
C ASP A 62 -29.85 0.77 -16.64
N ILE A 63 -29.37 -0.25 -15.92
CA ILE A 63 -30.05 -1.53 -15.77
C ILE A 63 -31.01 -1.50 -14.58
N LEU A 64 -30.56 -0.98 -13.44
CA LEU A 64 -31.36 -0.96 -12.20
C LEU A 64 -32.62 -0.14 -12.30
N VAL A 65 -32.61 0.96 -13.07
CA VAL A 65 -33.78 1.81 -13.28
C VAL A 65 -34.95 1.05 -13.90
N MET A 66 -34.68 -0.02 -14.65
CA MET A 66 -35.66 -0.90 -15.27
C MET A 66 -36.22 -1.96 -14.29
N LYS A 67 -35.74 -2.01 -13.04
CA LYS A 67 -36.15 -2.93 -11.96
C LYS A 67 -36.12 -4.40 -12.38
N PRO A 68 -34.96 -4.92 -12.83
CA PRO A 68 -34.82 -6.30 -13.25
C PRO A 68 -34.92 -7.26 -12.06
N GLU A 69 -35.43 -8.47 -12.30
CA GLU A 69 -35.42 -9.57 -11.33
C GLU A 69 -34.07 -10.30 -11.33
N ILE A 70 -33.38 -10.28 -12.49
CA ILE A 70 -32.06 -10.94 -12.69
C ILE A 70 -31.13 -9.96 -13.37
N ILE A 71 -29.91 -9.85 -12.86
CA ILE A 71 -28.81 -9.07 -13.46
C ILE A 71 -27.63 -10.01 -13.76
N ILE A 72 -27.07 -9.85 -14.98
CA ILE A 72 -25.84 -10.54 -15.37
C ILE A 72 -24.71 -9.50 -15.42
N LEU A 73 -23.64 -9.74 -14.66
CA LEU A 73 -22.45 -8.90 -14.58
C LEU A 73 -21.24 -9.69 -15.09
N ASP A 74 -20.53 -9.10 -16.04
CA ASP A 74 -19.28 -9.65 -16.58
C ASP A 74 -18.11 -8.79 -16.10
N GLU A 75 -17.24 -9.38 -15.27
CA GLU A 75 -16.08 -8.74 -14.66
C GLU A 75 -16.37 -7.31 -14.11
N PRO A 76 -17.34 -7.15 -13.20
CA PRO A 76 -17.81 -5.82 -12.82
C PRO A 76 -16.74 -4.97 -12.12
N ALA A 77 -15.78 -5.58 -11.44
CA ALA A 77 -14.68 -4.90 -10.74
C ALA A 77 -13.39 -4.78 -11.57
N ALA A 78 -13.34 -5.36 -12.78
CA ALA A 78 -12.13 -5.34 -13.59
C ALA A 78 -11.68 -3.91 -13.92
N ALA A 79 -10.37 -3.67 -13.79
CA ALA A 79 -9.70 -2.39 -14.04
C ALA A 79 -10.20 -1.21 -13.19
N LEU A 80 -10.79 -1.48 -12.04
CA LEU A 80 -11.11 -0.48 -11.02
C LEU A 80 -10.04 -0.40 -9.94
N ASP A 81 -9.87 0.79 -9.39
CA ASP A 81 -9.08 0.95 -8.16
C ASP A 81 -9.81 0.35 -6.94
N PRO A 82 -9.13 0.12 -5.82
CA PRO A 82 -9.72 -0.52 -4.63
C PRO A 82 -10.98 0.17 -4.11
N LYS A 83 -11.04 1.50 -4.15
CA LYS A 83 -12.21 2.28 -3.70
C LYS A 83 -13.44 1.99 -4.56
N HIS A 84 -13.27 2.02 -5.89
CA HIS A 84 -14.36 1.75 -6.82
C HIS A 84 -14.74 0.27 -6.84
N THR A 85 -13.78 -0.65 -6.61
CA THR A 85 -14.08 -2.08 -6.41
C THR A 85 -14.98 -2.29 -5.19
N THR A 86 -14.64 -1.70 -4.04
CA THR A 86 -15.47 -1.78 -2.81
C THR A 86 -16.87 -1.22 -3.05
N MET A 87 -16.99 -0.11 -3.78
CA MET A 87 -18.28 0.47 -4.14
C MET A 87 -19.13 -0.48 -5.00
N VAL A 88 -18.55 -1.07 -6.06
CA VAL A 88 -19.26 -2.05 -6.91
C VAL A 88 -19.71 -3.25 -6.09
N ASN A 89 -18.86 -3.76 -5.21
CA ASN A 89 -19.19 -4.88 -4.34
C ASN A 89 -20.36 -4.54 -3.41
N HIS A 90 -20.36 -3.34 -2.84
CA HIS A 90 -21.46 -2.87 -1.99
C HIS A 90 -22.78 -2.74 -2.78
N ILE A 91 -22.73 -2.25 -4.01
CA ILE A 91 -23.90 -2.18 -4.88
C ILE A 91 -24.45 -3.60 -5.17
N VAL A 92 -23.59 -4.57 -5.47
CA VAL A 92 -24.00 -5.97 -5.70
C VAL A 92 -24.66 -6.55 -4.43
N GLU A 93 -24.08 -6.32 -3.27
CA GLU A 93 -24.66 -6.75 -2.00
C GLU A 93 -26.05 -6.14 -1.76
N GLN A 94 -26.22 -4.85 -1.98
CA GLN A 94 -27.51 -4.18 -1.88
C GLN A 94 -28.54 -4.73 -2.86
N MET A 95 -28.15 -5.07 -4.09
CA MET A 95 -29.02 -5.70 -5.07
C MET A 95 -29.58 -7.04 -4.56
N THR A 96 -28.70 -7.90 -4.05
CA THR A 96 -29.10 -9.22 -3.51
C THR A 96 -29.98 -9.09 -2.28
N GLN A 97 -29.69 -8.15 -1.38
CA GLN A 97 -30.54 -7.84 -0.21
C GLN A 97 -31.93 -7.35 -0.61
N ASN A 98 -32.05 -6.67 -1.76
CA ASN A 98 -33.34 -6.23 -2.32
C ASN A 98 -34.05 -7.32 -3.19
N GLY A 99 -33.53 -8.56 -3.17
CA GLY A 99 -34.16 -9.70 -3.82
C GLY A 99 -33.84 -9.84 -5.32
N ILE A 100 -32.88 -9.09 -5.86
CA ILE A 100 -32.42 -9.24 -7.24
C ILE A 100 -31.45 -10.42 -7.30
N THR A 101 -31.68 -11.33 -8.25
CA THR A 101 -30.74 -12.42 -8.52
C THR A 101 -29.56 -11.89 -9.35
N VAL A 102 -28.34 -12.02 -8.83
CA VAL A 102 -27.13 -11.57 -9.53
C VAL A 102 -26.34 -12.78 -10.03
N LEU A 103 -26.15 -12.85 -11.36
CA LEU A 103 -25.23 -13.78 -11.99
C LEU A 103 -23.96 -13.02 -12.35
N MET A 104 -22.82 -13.44 -11.79
CA MET A 104 -21.54 -12.77 -12.02
C MET A 104 -20.52 -13.71 -12.64
N ALA A 105 -19.96 -13.33 -13.78
CA ALA A 105 -18.75 -13.94 -14.32
C ALA A 105 -17.53 -13.19 -13.79
N THR A 106 -16.60 -13.89 -13.15
CA THR A 106 -15.36 -13.29 -12.64
C THR A 106 -14.26 -14.35 -12.51
N HIS A 107 -13.02 -13.90 -12.58
CA HIS A 107 -11.83 -14.69 -12.24
C HIS A 107 -11.31 -14.38 -10.83
N ASP A 108 -11.92 -13.44 -10.10
CA ASP A 108 -11.56 -13.14 -8.71
C ASP A 108 -12.14 -14.19 -7.77
N VAL A 109 -11.32 -15.20 -7.46
CA VAL A 109 -11.69 -16.32 -6.58
C VAL A 109 -11.95 -15.87 -5.14
N ASN A 110 -11.26 -14.81 -4.66
CA ASN A 110 -11.46 -14.30 -3.31
C ASN A 110 -12.83 -13.66 -3.17
N TYR A 111 -13.18 -12.81 -4.13
CA TYR A 111 -14.49 -12.17 -4.18
C TYR A 111 -15.62 -13.21 -4.33
N ALA A 112 -15.48 -14.14 -5.28
CA ALA A 112 -16.47 -15.21 -5.49
C ALA A 112 -16.65 -16.10 -4.23
N TYR A 113 -15.58 -16.38 -3.51
CA TYR A 113 -15.63 -17.15 -2.27
C TYR A 113 -16.38 -16.43 -1.15
N GLU A 114 -16.17 -15.14 -1.01
CA GLU A 114 -16.76 -14.34 0.06
C GLU A 114 -18.25 -14.06 -0.17
N TRP A 115 -18.63 -13.75 -1.41
CA TRP A 115 -19.94 -13.17 -1.71
C TRP A 115 -20.94 -14.10 -2.40
N ALA A 116 -20.49 -15.12 -3.14
CA ALA A 116 -21.41 -16.00 -3.83
C ALA A 116 -22.15 -16.95 -2.87
N ASP A 117 -23.41 -17.23 -3.20
CA ASP A 117 -24.18 -18.33 -2.58
C ASP A 117 -23.87 -19.66 -3.28
N GLU A 118 -23.75 -19.62 -4.61
CA GLU A 118 -23.41 -20.76 -5.47
C GLU A 118 -22.36 -20.40 -6.50
N VAL A 119 -21.49 -21.34 -6.84
CA VAL A 119 -20.41 -21.17 -7.82
C VAL A 119 -20.51 -22.23 -8.90
N LEU A 120 -20.45 -21.77 -10.16
CA LEU A 120 -20.31 -22.59 -11.35
C LEU A 120 -18.87 -22.44 -11.87
N LEU A 121 -18.09 -23.51 -11.81
CA LEU A 121 -16.73 -23.53 -12.33
C LEU A 121 -16.73 -24.04 -13.76
N PHE A 122 -16.28 -23.21 -14.70
CA PHE A 122 -16.23 -23.54 -16.13
C PHE A 122 -14.82 -23.96 -16.56
N HIS A 123 -14.76 -24.98 -17.41
CA HIS A 123 -13.54 -25.41 -18.08
C HIS A 123 -13.88 -25.90 -19.49
N GLU A 124 -13.14 -25.45 -20.49
CA GLU A 124 -13.33 -25.84 -21.90
C GLU A 124 -14.80 -25.78 -22.39
N GLY A 125 -15.51 -24.72 -22.00
CA GLY A 125 -16.90 -24.49 -22.41
C GLY A 125 -17.94 -25.37 -21.70
N LYS A 126 -17.56 -26.08 -20.65
CA LYS A 126 -18.45 -26.94 -19.84
C LYS A 126 -18.39 -26.55 -18.37
N VAL A 127 -19.48 -26.82 -17.66
CA VAL A 127 -19.48 -26.72 -16.20
C VAL A 127 -18.71 -27.92 -15.65
N LEU A 128 -17.55 -27.65 -15.09
CA LEU A 128 -16.70 -28.67 -14.45
C LEU A 128 -17.21 -29.02 -13.05
N MET A 129 -17.69 -28.03 -12.32
CA MET A 129 -18.18 -28.19 -10.96
C MET A 129 -19.25 -27.14 -10.64
N HIS A 130 -20.23 -27.51 -9.81
CA HIS A 130 -21.27 -26.65 -9.26
C HIS A 130 -21.45 -26.95 -7.78
N GLY A 131 -21.59 -25.93 -6.96
CA GLY A 131 -21.83 -26.08 -5.53
C GLY A 131 -21.59 -24.80 -4.74
N THR A 132 -21.57 -24.92 -3.43
CA THR A 132 -21.21 -23.79 -2.56
C THR A 132 -19.77 -23.35 -2.80
N PRO A 133 -19.43 -22.07 -2.51
CA PRO A 133 -18.04 -21.61 -2.63
C PRO A 133 -17.04 -22.52 -1.92
N ALA A 134 -17.35 -22.98 -0.71
CA ALA A 134 -16.49 -23.88 0.05
C ALA A 134 -16.25 -25.25 -0.65
N GLN A 135 -17.29 -25.80 -1.30
CA GLN A 135 -17.18 -27.05 -2.04
C GLN A 135 -16.34 -26.89 -3.31
N VAL A 136 -16.56 -25.82 -4.06
CA VAL A 136 -15.89 -25.58 -5.33
C VAL A 136 -14.43 -25.18 -5.10
N PHE A 137 -14.18 -24.16 -4.29
CA PHE A 137 -12.83 -23.66 -4.04
C PHE A 137 -12.00 -24.51 -3.08
N GLY A 138 -12.64 -25.41 -2.32
CA GLY A 138 -11.95 -26.47 -1.55
C GLY A 138 -11.45 -27.63 -2.43
N ASN A 139 -11.92 -27.75 -3.67
CA ASN A 139 -11.50 -28.80 -4.60
C ASN A 139 -10.23 -28.42 -5.36
N ARG A 140 -9.07 -28.74 -4.78
CA ARG A 140 -7.74 -28.40 -5.35
C ARG A 140 -7.51 -28.99 -6.76
N VAL A 141 -8.10 -30.13 -7.06
CA VAL A 141 -7.96 -30.78 -8.38
C VAL A 141 -8.71 -29.96 -9.43
N ALA A 142 -9.95 -29.58 -9.15
CA ALA A 142 -10.76 -28.75 -10.06
C ALA A 142 -10.13 -27.39 -10.30
N LEU A 143 -9.62 -26.72 -9.24
CA LEU A 143 -8.93 -25.43 -9.39
C LEU A 143 -7.67 -25.54 -10.26
N LYS A 144 -6.86 -26.57 -10.07
CA LYS A 144 -5.67 -26.80 -10.90
C LYS A 144 -6.01 -27.03 -12.36
N GLN A 145 -7.12 -27.74 -12.66
CA GLN A 145 -7.57 -27.93 -14.05
C GLN A 145 -7.99 -26.63 -14.73
N THR A 146 -8.51 -25.69 -13.96
CA THR A 146 -8.99 -24.39 -14.46
C THR A 146 -7.94 -23.27 -14.36
N ASN A 147 -6.71 -23.56 -13.94
CA ASN A 147 -5.65 -22.61 -13.67
C ASN A 147 -6.05 -21.51 -12.67
N LEU A 148 -6.93 -21.83 -11.73
CA LEU A 148 -7.30 -20.95 -10.62
C LEU A 148 -6.54 -21.34 -9.36
N GLU A 149 -6.17 -20.34 -8.58
CA GLU A 149 -5.63 -20.54 -7.24
C GLU A 149 -6.76 -20.52 -6.20
N PRO A 150 -6.56 -21.17 -5.06
CA PRO A 150 -7.54 -21.13 -4.00
C PRO A 150 -7.66 -19.74 -3.38
N PRO A 151 -8.81 -19.40 -2.79
CA PRO A 151 -8.97 -18.17 -2.03
C PRO A 151 -7.93 -18.05 -0.91
N ALA A 152 -7.32 -16.88 -0.76
CA ALA A 152 -6.25 -16.62 0.21
C ALA A 152 -6.66 -16.97 1.65
N VAL A 153 -7.92 -16.72 2.02
CA VAL A 153 -8.44 -17.03 3.36
C VAL A 153 -8.47 -18.54 3.63
N LEU A 154 -8.76 -19.35 2.61
CA LEU A 154 -8.72 -20.82 2.74
C LEU A 154 -7.29 -21.35 2.88
N GLU A 155 -6.36 -20.81 2.10
CA GLU A 155 -4.95 -21.19 2.21
C GLU A 155 -4.38 -20.84 3.58
N LEU A 156 -4.71 -19.65 4.09
CA LEU A 156 -4.28 -19.23 5.42
C LEU A 156 -4.91 -20.13 6.51
N PHE A 157 -6.22 -20.39 6.42
CA PHE A 157 -6.91 -21.29 7.36
C PHE A 157 -6.28 -22.70 7.38
N GLU A 158 -6.06 -23.29 6.21
CA GLU A 158 -5.42 -24.62 6.10
C GLU A 158 -3.98 -24.61 6.64
N SER A 159 -3.23 -23.52 6.40
CA SER A 159 -1.89 -23.36 6.96
C SER A 159 -1.92 -23.32 8.49
N LEU A 160 -2.86 -22.57 9.08
CA LEU A 160 -3.04 -22.49 10.53
C LEU A 160 -3.48 -23.84 11.12
N CYS A 161 -4.30 -24.60 10.40
CA CYS A 161 -4.67 -25.97 10.80
C CYS A 161 -3.46 -26.93 10.74
N ARG A 162 -2.66 -26.89 9.66
CA ARG A 162 -1.43 -27.70 9.54
C ARG A 162 -0.42 -27.39 10.65
N LYS A 163 -0.34 -26.13 11.07
CA LYS A 163 0.52 -25.69 12.19
C LYS A 163 -0.07 -26.00 13.58
N GLY A 164 -1.26 -26.61 13.66
CA GLY A 164 -1.91 -26.94 14.92
C GLY A 164 -2.47 -25.74 15.70
N ILE A 165 -2.51 -24.55 15.08
CA ILE A 165 -3.02 -23.31 15.68
C ILE A 165 -4.55 -23.36 15.70
N LEU A 166 -5.17 -23.78 14.60
CA LEU A 166 -6.60 -23.96 14.48
C LEU A 166 -6.95 -25.46 14.35
N LYS A 167 -8.18 -25.81 14.73
CA LYS A 167 -8.70 -27.18 14.55
C LYS A 167 -9.27 -27.33 13.14
N PRO A 168 -8.90 -28.40 12.40
CA PRO A 168 -9.48 -28.64 11.07
C PRO A 168 -11.01 -28.88 11.08
N SER A 169 -11.59 -29.13 12.25
CA SER A 169 -13.04 -29.29 12.43
C SER A 169 -13.82 -27.97 12.49
N LEU A 170 -13.14 -26.83 12.50
CA LEU A 170 -13.82 -25.53 12.43
C LEU A 170 -14.44 -25.33 11.05
N PRO A 171 -15.59 -24.65 10.96
CA PRO A 171 -16.17 -24.26 9.67
C PRO A 171 -15.15 -23.47 8.85
N LEU A 172 -15.17 -23.64 7.52
CA LEU A 172 -14.32 -22.86 6.64
C LEU A 172 -14.67 -21.36 6.77
N PRO A 173 -13.69 -20.48 7.03
CA PRO A 173 -13.96 -19.06 7.18
C PRO A 173 -14.33 -18.43 5.84
N LYS A 174 -15.41 -17.66 5.81
CA LYS A 174 -15.92 -16.99 4.60
C LYS A 174 -15.03 -15.81 4.17
N ASN A 175 -14.36 -15.17 5.13
CA ASN A 175 -13.47 -14.03 4.93
C ASN A 175 -12.45 -13.92 6.08
N LEU A 176 -11.55 -12.95 5.98
CA LEU A 176 -10.52 -12.71 6.99
C LEU A 176 -11.10 -12.38 8.37
N ASN A 177 -12.18 -11.62 8.44
CA ASN A 177 -12.83 -11.29 9.72
C ASN A 177 -13.39 -12.55 10.42
N ALA A 178 -13.91 -13.52 9.65
CA ALA A 178 -14.34 -14.79 10.21
C ALA A 178 -13.17 -15.64 10.72
N LEU A 179 -12.04 -15.62 9.99
CA LEU A 179 -10.80 -16.28 10.39
C LEU A 179 -10.20 -15.65 11.66
N GLU A 180 -10.20 -14.32 11.76
CA GLU A 180 -9.71 -13.59 12.91
C GLU A 180 -10.47 -13.95 14.20
N LYS A 181 -11.78 -14.14 14.11
CA LYS A 181 -12.59 -14.62 15.26
C LYS A 181 -12.10 -15.98 15.74
N TYR A 182 -11.76 -16.91 14.82
CA TYR A 182 -11.22 -18.20 15.23
C TYR A 182 -9.86 -18.08 15.90
N ILE A 183 -9.02 -17.14 15.45
CA ILE A 183 -7.71 -16.88 16.06
C ILE A 183 -7.88 -16.23 17.44
N SER A 184 -8.82 -15.30 17.58
CA SER A 184 -9.10 -14.62 18.84
C SER A 184 -9.65 -15.58 19.93
N ASP A 185 -10.40 -16.58 19.52
CA ASP A 185 -10.94 -17.62 20.42
C ASP A 185 -9.89 -18.69 20.79
N VAL A 186 -8.78 -18.75 20.07
CA VAL A 186 -7.64 -19.59 20.46
C VAL A 186 -7.00 -18.90 21.67
N LYS A 187 -7.39 -19.33 22.90
CA LYS A 187 -6.53 -19.14 24.04
C LYS A 187 -5.19 -19.74 23.63
N ILE A 188 -4.20 -18.90 23.40
CA ILE A 188 -2.81 -19.34 23.23
C ILE A 188 -2.45 -20.00 24.56
N ASN A 189 -2.82 -21.26 24.70
CA ASN A 189 -2.26 -22.10 25.73
C ASN A 189 -0.79 -22.25 25.36
N THR A 190 0.05 -21.49 26.01
CA THR A 190 1.51 -21.66 26.04
C THR A 190 1.91 -23.00 26.67
N HIS A 191 1.13 -24.05 26.42
CA HIS A 191 1.44 -25.44 26.76
C HIS A 191 1.57 -26.22 25.46
N TYR A 192 2.71 -26.09 24.81
CA TYR A 192 3.20 -27.16 23.96
C TYR A 192 3.51 -28.35 24.86
N GLY A 193 2.54 -29.28 24.92
CA GLY A 193 2.70 -30.57 25.61
C GLY A 193 3.68 -31.46 24.88
N GLY A 194 4.82 -31.71 25.50
CA GLY A 194 5.47 -32.98 25.51
C GLY A 194 6.35 -33.38 24.34
N THR A 195 7.53 -32.89 24.28
CA THR A 195 8.79 -33.66 24.29
C THR A 195 9.78 -32.85 25.08
N LYS A 196 10.58 -33.55 25.93
CA LYS A 196 11.61 -32.93 26.75
C LYS A 196 12.51 -32.05 25.88
N THR A 197 12.24 -30.77 25.84
CA THR A 197 13.16 -29.75 25.37
C THR A 197 13.59 -28.94 26.56
N VAL A 198 14.90 -28.97 26.79
CA VAL A 198 15.62 -28.00 27.57
C VAL A 198 14.99 -26.64 27.24
N SER A 199 14.56 -25.91 28.26
CA SER A 199 14.11 -24.52 28.13
C SER A 199 15.25 -23.71 27.53
N LYS A 200 15.28 -23.57 26.19
CA LYS A 200 16.07 -22.51 25.57
C LYS A 200 15.36 -21.22 25.96
N GLU A 201 16.02 -20.40 26.75
CA GLU A 201 15.61 -19.02 27.00
C GLU A 201 15.32 -18.38 25.63
N THR A 202 14.13 -17.81 25.46
CA THR A 202 13.79 -17.07 24.25
C THR A 202 14.68 -15.85 24.18
N LYS A 203 15.60 -15.82 23.23
CA LYS A 203 16.43 -14.66 22.96
C LYS A 203 15.83 -13.85 21.83
N LYS A 204 15.48 -12.62 22.14
CA LYS A 204 14.85 -11.70 21.18
C LYS A 204 15.88 -10.72 20.63
N ALA A 205 15.76 -10.40 19.35
CA ALA A 205 16.59 -9.38 18.71
C ALA A 205 15.76 -8.44 17.82
N ILE A 206 16.24 -7.22 17.71
CA ILE A 206 15.85 -6.27 16.67
C ILE A 206 16.98 -6.23 15.65
N LEU A 207 16.66 -6.45 14.38
CA LEU A 207 17.52 -6.19 13.25
C LEU A 207 17.15 -4.85 12.64
N ALA A 208 17.92 -3.80 12.97
CA ALA A 208 17.77 -2.50 12.33
C ALA A 208 18.40 -2.54 10.93
N VAL A 209 17.60 -2.29 9.89
CA VAL A 209 18.04 -2.36 8.50
C VAL A 209 17.96 -0.99 7.85
N SER A 210 19.12 -0.46 7.46
CA SER A 210 19.26 0.84 6.80
C SER A 210 19.81 0.66 5.38
N PHE A 211 19.60 1.64 4.51
CA PHE A 211 20.30 1.69 3.22
C PHE A 211 21.81 1.77 3.42
N GLY A 212 22.23 2.50 4.46
CA GLY A 212 23.62 2.74 4.81
C GLY A 212 24.13 4.08 4.29
N THR A 213 25.31 4.49 4.76
CA THR A 213 26.02 5.70 4.31
C THR A 213 27.53 5.54 4.41
N SER A 214 28.26 6.13 3.47
CA SER A 214 29.71 6.23 3.51
C SER A 214 30.22 7.40 4.37
N HIS A 215 29.33 8.27 4.86
CA HIS A 215 29.64 9.46 5.65
C HIS A 215 29.48 9.18 7.14
N ASN A 216 30.60 9.12 7.87
CA ASN A 216 30.61 8.76 9.30
C ASN A 216 30.02 9.84 10.20
N ASP A 217 30.13 11.11 9.81
CA ASP A 217 29.52 12.27 10.48
C ASP A 217 28.00 12.16 10.46
N THR A 218 27.43 11.99 9.27
CA THR A 218 25.99 11.85 9.06
C THR A 218 25.46 10.56 9.72
N ARG A 219 26.18 9.43 9.60
CA ARG A 219 25.78 8.17 10.23
C ARG A 219 25.52 8.33 11.73
N LYS A 220 26.41 9.05 12.43
CA LYS A 220 26.32 9.23 13.89
C LYS A 220 25.06 9.94 14.34
N ILE A 221 24.61 10.94 13.58
CA ILE A 221 23.44 11.75 13.93
C ILE A 221 22.13 11.20 13.36
N THR A 222 22.19 10.16 12.55
CA THR A 222 21.03 9.53 11.91
C THR A 222 20.93 8.04 12.28
N ILE A 223 21.57 7.15 11.55
CA ILE A 223 21.46 5.69 11.75
C ILE A 223 21.82 5.29 13.18
N ASP A 224 22.96 5.77 13.69
CA ASP A 224 23.41 5.42 15.04
C ASP A 224 22.47 5.98 16.12
N ALA A 225 21.85 7.16 15.90
CA ALA A 225 20.86 7.75 16.80
C ALA A 225 19.56 6.95 16.81
N ILE A 226 19.02 6.60 15.63
CA ILE A 226 17.81 5.77 15.50
C ILE A 226 18.01 4.42 16.20
N GLU A 227 19.15 3.79 16.02
CA GLU A 227 19.47 2.51 16.68
C GLU A 227 19.61 2.63 18.19
N GLN A 228 20.16 3.75 18.68
CA GLN A 228 20.20 4.04 20.13
C GLN A 228 18.81 4.21 20.71
N ASP A 229 17.91 4.92 20.01
CA ASP A 229 16.52 5.08 20.42
C ASP A 229 15.79 3.75 20.43
N MET A 230 15.99 2.90 19.42
CA MET A 230 15.45 1.54 19.39
C MET A 230 15.93 0.72 20.59
N GLN A 231 17.23 0.75 20.89
CA GLN A 231 17.78 0.01 22.02
C GLN A 231 17.28 0.54 23.37
N ALA A 232 17.09 1.86 23.48
CA ALA A 232 16.52 2.47 24.68
C ALA A 232 15.03 2.11 24.88
N ALA A 233 14.27 2.05 23.78
CA ALA A 233 12.85 1.67 23.81
C ALA A 233 12.64 0.17 24.09
N PHE A 234 13.58 -0.68 23.66
CA PHE A 234 13.51 -2.14 23.79
C PHE A 234 14.76 -2.72 24.45
N PRO A 235 15.02 -2.43 25.73
CA PRO A 235 16.27 -2.82 26.41
C PRO A 235 16.47 -4.34 26.54
N ASP A 236 15.38 -5.12 26.47
CA ASP A 236 15.41 -6.59 26.56
C ASP A 236 15.70 -7.29 25.22
N TYR A 237 15.82 -6.52 24.13
CA TYR A 237 16.16 -7.05 22.81
C TYR A 237 17.64 -6.81 22.51
N ALA A 238 18.32 -7.81 21.95
CA ALA A 238 19.64 -7.60 21.35
C ALA A 238 19.48 -6.81 20.04
N LEU A 239 20.28 -5.77 19.85
CA LEU A 239 20.21 -4.97 18.63
C LEU A 239 21.29 -5.41 17.64
N TYR A 240 20.88 -5.69 16.41
CA TYR A 240 21.75 -6.00 15.27
C TYR A 240 21.55 -4.95 14.18
N ARG A 241 22.63 -4.70 13.44
CA ARG A 241 22.65 -3.76 12.32
C ARG A 241 22.87 -4.50 11.01
N ALA A 242 22.11 -4.16 9.98
CA ALA A 242 22.40 -4.54 8.60
C ALA A 242 22.16 -3.37 7.64
N TRP A 243 22.85 -3.39 6.50
CA TRP A 243 22.62 -2.44 5.43
C TRP A 243 22.22 -3.16 4.14
N THR A 244 21.45 -2.46 3.27
CA THR A 244 21.01 -3.02 1.98
C THR A 244 21.96 -2.68 0.85
N SER A 245 22.62 -1.51 0.86
CA SER A 245 23.53 -1.08 -0.20
C SER A 245 24.88 -1.81 -0.13
N LYS A 246 25.03 -2.85 -0.95
CA LYS A 246 26.28 -3.64 -1.06
C LYS A 246 27.51 -2.79 -1.42
N MET A 247 27.30 -1.74 -2.23
CA MET A 247 28.38 -0.82 -2.62
C MET A 247 28.89 -0.02 -1.41
N ILE A 248 27.97 0.52 -0.61
CA ILE A 248 28.32 1.29 0.61
C ILE A 248 28.98 0.37 1.63
N ILE A 249 28.42 -0.83 1.87
CA ILE A 249 29.01 -1.83 2.77
C ILE A 249 30.45 -2.09 2.37
N LYS A 250 30.73 -2.39 1.11
CA LYS A 250 32.08 -2.66 0.60
C LYS A 250 33.01 -1.48 0.82
N LYS A 251 32.55 -0.24 0.55
CA LYS A 251 33.33 1.00 0.73
C LYS A 251 33.69 1.23 2.19
N VAL A 252 32.73 1.09 3.09
CA VAL A 252 32.90 1.34 4.54
C VAL A 252 33.75 0.25 5.19
N ASN A 253 33.47 -1.01 4.89
CA ASN A 253 34.25 -2.12 5.44
C ASN A 253 35.73 -2.03 5.07
N ALA A 254 36.04 -1.64 3.81
CA ALA A 254 37.41 -1.45 3.34
C ALA A 254 38.09 -0.23 3.97
N ARG A 255 37.38 0.90 4.15
CA ARG A 255 37.92 2.15 4.66
C ARG A 255 38.14 2.13 6.19
N ASP A 256 37.14 1.64 6.91
CA ASP A 256 37.06 1.79 8.39
C ASP A 256 37.48 0.50 9.09
N SER A 257 37.85 -0.55 8.37
CA SER A 257 38.22 -1.88 8.91
C SER A 257 37.16 -2.44 9.87
N VAL A 258 35.89 -2.18 9.58
CA VAL A 258 34.71 -2.68 10.29
C VAL A 258 34.00 -3.72 9.43
N HIS A 259 33.15 -4.53 10.04
CA HIS A 259 32.28 -5.44 9.30
C HIS A 259 30.81 -5.00 9.48
N ILE A 260 30.28 -4.37 8.45
CA ILE A 260 28.83 -4.07 8.36
C ILE A 260 28.19 -5.24 7.63
N PHE A 261 27.19 -5.83 8.25
CA PHE A 261 26.48 -6.97 7.70
C PHE A 261 25.50 -6.56 6.59
N THR A 262 25.35 -7.42 5.59
CA THR A 262 24.13 -7.53 4.80
C THR A 262 23.01 -8.15 5.64
N VAL A 263 21.75 -8.11 5.16
CA VAL A 263 20.63 -8.74 5.88
C VAL A 263 20.88 -10.23 6.09
N LYS A 264 21.34 -10.95 5.07
CA LYS A 264 21.68 -12.39 5.17
C LYS A 264 22.75 -12.69 6.21
N GLU A 265 23.86 -11.96 6.16
CA GLU A 265 24.95 -12.14 7.14
C GLU A 265 24.49 -11.85 8.57
N ALA A 266 23.62 -10.84 8.77
CA ALA A 266 23.04 -10.53 10.07
C ALA A 266 22.12 -11.65 10.57
N MET A 267 21.29 -12.21 9.69
CA MET A 267 20.43 -13.35 10.03
C MET A 267 21.27 -14.58 10.42
N GLU A 268 22.33 -14.87 9.68
CA GLU A 268 23.26 -15.96 10.01
C GLU A 268 23.99 -15.73 11.36
N GLN A 269 24.41 -14.50 11.62
CA GLN A 269 25.03 -14.14 12.89
C GLN A 269 24.05 -14.32 14.06
N MET A 270 22.81 -13.88 13.91
CA MET A 270 21.78 -14.04 14.95
C MET A 270 21.48 -15.53 15.24
N LEU A 271 21.50 -16.40 14.24
CA LEU A 271 21.37 -17.85 14.44
C LEU A 271 22.56 -18.40 15.25
N GLN A 272 23.79 -17.99 14.95
CA GLN A 272 24.99 -18.39 15.68
C GLN A 272 24.94 -17.93 17.15
N ASP A 273 24.38 -16.73 17.41
CA ASP A 273 24.22 -16.16 18.76
C ASP A 273 23.05 -16.79 19.53
N GLY A 274 22.28 -17.68 18.85
CA GLY A 274 21.17 -18.39 19.43
C GLY A 274 19.92 -17.54 19.62
N ILE A 275 19.74 -16.48 18.81
CA ILE A 275 18.50 -15.71 18.75
C ILE A 275 17.38 -16.62 18.25
N THR A 276 16.21 -16.48 18.85
CA THR A 276 15.02 -17.29 18.50
C THR A 276 13.92 -16.45 17.83
N ASP A 277 13.79 -15.20 18.22
CA ASP A 277 12.75 -14.29 17.75
C ASP A 277 13.35 -12.98 17.23
N VAL A 278 13.06 -12.65 15.99
CA VAL A 278 13.62 -11.50 15.29
C VAL A 278 12.52 -10.52 14.90
N LEU A 279 12.70 -9.25 15.27
CA LEU A 279 11.95 -8.12 14.71
C LEU A 279 12.88 -7.39 13.72
N VAL A 280 12.55 -7.44 12.45
CA VAL A 280 13.28 -6.72 11.40
C VAL A 280 12.65 -5.35 11.24
N GLN A 281 13.37 -4.29 11.61
CA GLN A 281 12.90 -2.91 11.52
C GLN A 281 13.64 -2.17 10.40
N PRO A 282 12.98 -1.88 9.27
CA PRO A 282 13.55 -1.00 8.26
C PRO A 282 13.60 0.44 8.75
N THR A 283 14.66 1.15 8.39
CA THR A 283 14.74 2.61 8.51
C THR A 283 14.53 3.30 7.16
N HIS A 284 13.96 2.61 6.18
CA HIS A 284 13.65 3.18 4.88
C HIS A 284 12.52 4.20 4.98
N VAL A 285 12.55 5.22 4.10
CA VAL A 285 11.47 6.23 4.05
C VAL A 285 10.19 5.63 3.47
N ILE A 286 10.30 4.78 2.46
CA ILE A 286 9.17 4.21 1.71
C ILE A 286 9.25 2.68 1.62
N ASN A 287 8.11 2.05 1.37
CA ASN A 287 8.01 0.63 1.09
C ASN A 287 8.42 0.33 -0.38
N GLY A 288 9.69 0.57 -0.70
CA GLY A 288 10.25 0.44 -2.05
C GLY A 288 11.05 -0.84 -2.26
N ILE A 289 11.79 -0.91 -3.38
CA ILE A 289 12.60 -2.08 -3.80
C ILE A 289 13.52 -2.57 -2.68
N GLU A 290 14.20 -1.67 -1.96
CA GLU A 290 15.12 -2.05 -0.89
C GLU A 290 14.41 -2.74 0.29
N ASN A 291 13.17 -2.32 0.59
CA ASN A 291 12.37 -2.95 1.63
C ASN A 291 11.87 -4.34 1.20
N ASP A 292 11.51 -4.51 -0.06
CA ASP A 292 11.10 -5.81 -0.60
C ASP A 292 12.27 -6.80 -0.59
N LEU A 293 13.44 -6.39 -1.06
CA LEU A 293 14.66 -7.21 -1.05
C LEU A 293 15.09 -7.58 0.39
N MET A 294 14.99 -6.65 1.33
CA MET A 294 15.23 -6.90 2.75
C MET A 294 14.31 -7.98 3.30
N LYS A 295 13.00 -7.89 3.00
CA LYS A 295 12.02 -8.89 3.44
C LYS A 295 12.31 -10.25 2.82
N GLU A 296 12.62 -10.31 1.53
CA GLU A 296 12.99 -11.55 0.85
C GLU A 296 14.23 -12.20 1.49
N ASP A 297 15.29 -11.41 1.72
CA ASP A 297 16.53 -11.88 2.33
C ASP A 297 16.32 -12.40 3.77
N ALA A 298 15.48 -11.73 4.57
CA ALA A 298 15.17 -12.18 5.93
C ALA A 298 14.25 -13.42 5.96
N LEU A 299 13.23 -13.47 5.09
CA LEU A 299 12.29 -14.59 5.02
C LEU A 299 12.94 -15.89 4.54
N ALA A 300 14.06 -15.84 3.84
CA ALA A 300 14.84 -17.03 3.49
C ALA A 300 15.29 -17.86 4.72
N TYR A 301 15.30 -17.25 5.91
CA TYR A 301 15.64 -17.88 7.18
C TYR A 301 14.44 -18.21 8.07
N GLN A 302 13.20 -18.06 7.58
CA GLN A 302 11.98 -18.16 8.39
C GLN A 302 11.85 -19.48 9.15
N GLU A 303 12.27 -20.60 8.56
CA GLU A 303 12.19 -21.92 9.19
C GLU A 303 13.26 -22.14 10.28
N GLN A 304 14.26 -21.28 10.36
CA GLN A 304 15.39 -21.42 11.29
C GLN A 304 15.20 -20.63 12.58
N PHE A 305 14.29 -19.65 12.58
CA PHE A 305 13.87 -18.87 13.75
C PHE A 305 12.51 -19.34 14.26
N HIS A 306 12.25 -19.10 15.54
CA HIS A 306 10.91 -19.32 16.11
C HIS A 306 9.90 -18.30 15.52
N SER A 307 10.31 -17.04 15.40
CA SER A 307 9.52 -16.02 14.74
C SER A 307 10.39 -14.98 14.04
N ILE A 308 9.93 -14.50 12.88
CA ILE A 308 10.42 -13.29 12.22
C ILE A 308 9.20 -12.39 11.98
N SER A 309 9.26 -11.18 12.51
CA SER A 309 8.27 -10.13 12.28
C SER A 309 8.93 -8.90 11.68
N PHE A 310 8.14 -8.07 11.00
CA PHE A 310 8.63 -6.89 10.30
C PHE A 310 7.92 -5.65 10.82
N GLY A 311 8.70 -4.61 11.07
CA GLY A 311 8.18 -3.26 11.18
C GLY A 311 7.99 -2.63 9.81
N ASP A 312 7.32 -1.48 9.78
CA ASP A 312 7.02 -0.75 8.56
C ASP A 312 8.04 0.37 8.30
N PRO A 313 8.28 0.74 7.03
CA PRO A 313 8.97 1.97 6.65
C PRO A 313 8.26 3.23 7.14
N LEU A 314 8.95 4.37 7.13
CA LEU A 314 8.47 5.64 7.68
C LEU A 314 7.13 6.10 7.08
N LEU A 315 6.93 5.97 5.78
CA LEU A 315 5.72 6.40 5.08
C LEU A 315 4.89 5.19 4.63
N THR A 316 4.14 4.59 5.55
CA THR A 316 3.34 3.40 5.27
C THR A 316 1.84 3.66 5.42
N SER A 317 1.44 4.51 6.38
CA SER A 317 0.04 4.84 6.66
C SER A 317 -0.24 6.34 6.54
N GLU A 318 -1.53 6.72 6.49
CA GLU A 318 -1.94 8.12 6.56
C GLU A 318 -1.48 8.78 7.86
N GLN A 319 -1.52 8.04 8.97
CA GLN A 319 -1.09 8.55 10.28
C GLN A 319 0.41 8.85 10.29
N ASP A 320 1.23 8.00 9.66
CA ASP A 320 2.67 8.23 9.52
C ASP A 320 2.95 9.48 8.67
N ASN A 321 2.22 9.65 7.56
CA ASN A 321 2.34 10.84 6.72
C ASN A 321 2.03 12.12 7.50
N LEU A 322 0.98 12.12 8.34
CA LEU A 322 0.63 13.27 9.19
C LEU A 322 1.70 13.53 10.25
N ALA A 323 2.24 12.50 10.88
CA ALA A 323 3.32 12.62 11.86
C ALA A 323 4.60 13.20 11.23
N VAL A 324 4.94 12.77 10.00
CA VAL A 324 6.08 13.32 9.26
C VAL A 324 5.85 14.79 8.88
N ILE A 325 4.63 15.17 8.47
CA ILE A 325 4.28 16.57 8.21
C ILE A 325 4.46 17.41 9.47
N GLU A 326 3.97 16.95 10.61
CA GLU A 326 4.11 17.63 11.90
C GLU A 326 5.59 17.80 12.30
N ALA A 327 6.40 16.75 12.13
CA ALA A 327 7.84 16.80 12.41
C ALA A 327 8.56 17.84 11.54
N ILE A 328 8.32 17.83 10.22
CA ILE A 328 8.94 18.78 9.29
C ILE A 328 8.50 20.21 9.57
N THR A 329 7.20 20.43 9.76
CA THR A 329 6.68 21.78 10.03
C THR A 329 7.10 22.32 11.39
N SER A 330 7.35 21.47 12.36
CA SER A 330 7.93 21.83 13.65
C SER A 330 9.40 22.22 13.55
N GLU A 331 10.19 21.52 12.75
CA GLU A 331 11.60 21.84 12.50
C GLU A 331 11.74 23.17 11.74
N PHE A 332 10.86 23.41 10.73
CA PHE A 332 10.85 24.60 9.93
C PHE A 332 9.75 25.62 10.35
N LYS A 333 9.46 25.70 11.64
CA LYS A 333 8.39 26.56 12.20
C LYS A 333 8.56 28.05 11.88
N ASP A 334 9.80 28.49 11.65
CA ASP A 334 10.16 29.88 11.36
C ASP A 334 10.16 30.16 9.84
N LEU A 335 9.69 29.23 9.00
CA LEU A 335 9.56 29.43 7.55
C LEU A 335 8.57 30.55 7.24
N GLU A 336 9.06 31.63 6.63
CA GLU A 336 8.22 32.76 6.26
C GLU A 336 7.29 32.42 5.09
N LYS A 337 6.15 33.15 4.98
CA LYS A 337 5.19 32.88 3.90
C LYS A 337 5.72 33.16 2.51
N ASP A 338 6.65 34.09 2.42
CA ASP A 338 7.28 34.49 1.15
C ASP A 338 8.45 33.58 0.75
N ASP A 339 8.83 32.67 1.61
CA ASP A 339 9.89 31.68 1.37
C ASP A 339 9.29 30.30 1.11
N VAL A 340 10.03 29.45 0.41
CA VAL A 340 9.63 28.07 0.17
C VAL A 340 10.64 27.09 0.76
N LEU A 341 10.14 25.99 1.31
CA LEU A 341 10.92 24.82 1.65
C LEU A 341 10.75 23.79 0.52
N VAL A 342 11.85 23.35 -0.04
CA VAL A 342 11.90 22.30 -1.05
C VAL A 342 12.59 21.08 -0.45
N LEU A 343 11.83 20.00 -0.32
CA LEU A 343 12.29 18.73 0.24
C LEU A 343 12.75 17.80 -0.89
N MET A 344 13.97 17.29 -0.78
CA MET A 344 14.56 16.36 -1.73
C MET A 344 14.43 14.92 -1.26
N GLY A 345 13.52 14.14 -1.83
CA GLY A 345 13.47 12.69 -1.69
C GLY A 345 14.38 11.98 -2.70
N HIS A 346 14.72 10.71 -2.41
CA HIS A 346 15.54 9.90 -3.33
C HIS A 346 14.81 9.60 -4.64
N GLY A 347 13.59 9.12 -4.54
CA GLY A 347 12.84 8.59 -5.68
C GLY A 347 13.17 7.12 -5.96
N THR A 348 12.32 6.46 -6.72
CA THR A 348 12.49 5.07 -7.13
C THR A 348 11.61 4.75 -8.34
N THR A 349 11.99 3.74 -9.11
CA THR A 349 11.14 3.17 -10.17
C THR A 349 10.00 2.30 -9.62
N HIS A 350 9.99 2.01 -8.33
CA HIS A 350 8.94 1.23 -7.67
C HIS A 350 7.64 2.06 -7.57
N TYR A 351 6.48 1.40 -7.63
CA TYR A 351 5.15 2.07 -7.53
C TYR A 351 4.96 2.87 -6.24
N ALA A 352 5.63 2.49 -5.14
CA ALA A 352 5.61 3.25 -3.89
C ALA A 352 6.16 4.68 -4.02
N ASN A 353 6.82 5.02 -5.13
CA ASN A 353 7.26 6.38 -5.42
C ASN A 353 6.12 7.41 -5.42
N ALA A 354 4.90 6.96 -5.70
CA ALA A 354 3.70 7.81 -5.69
C ALA A 354 3.46 8.52 -4.34
N ILE A 355 4.02 7.99 -3.23
CA ILE A 355 3.87 8.59 -1.90
C ILE A 355 4.49 9.99 -1.82
N TYR A 356 5.57 10.27 -2.57
CA TYR A 356 6.18 11.59 -2.58
C TYR A 356 5.23 12.66 -3.12
N ALA A 357 4.54 12.38 -4.23
CA ALA A 357 3.52 13.28 -4.77
C ALA A 357 2.29 13.39 -3.85
N ALA A 358 1.90 12.30 -3.22
CA ALA A 358 0.79 12.28 -2.26
C ALA A 358 1.13 13.13 -1.01
N LEU A 359 2.35 13.00 -0.48
CA LEU A 359 2.81 13.78 0.66
C LEU A 359 2.92 15.27 0.32
N ASP A 360 3.43 15.60 -0.88
CA ASP A 360 3.46 16.99 -1.39
C ASP A 360 2.04 17.59 -1.45
N TYR A 361 1.07 16.83 -1.97
CA TYR A 361 -0.34 17.25 -1.96
C TYR A 361 -0.87 17.42 -0.53
N THR A 362 -0.55 16.52 0.39
CA THR A 362 -1.02 16.57 1.77
C THR A 362 -0.50 17.80 2.52
N PHE A 363 0.74 18.24 2.28
CA PHE A 363 1.23 19.52 2.80
C PHE A 363 0.31 20.68 2.40
N LYS A 364 -0.09 20.77 1.12
CA LYS A 364 -0.97 21.83 0.63
C LYS A 364 -2.37 21.73 1.24
N ASP A 365 -2.92 20.52 1.36
CA ASP A 365 -4.23 20.29 1.97
C ASP A 365 -4.26 20.71 3.45
N LYS A 366 -3.14 20.55 4.16
CA LYS A 366 -2.97 21.01 5.55
C LYS A 366 -2.62 22.49 5.68
N GLY A 367 -2.57 23.24 4.58
CA GLY A 367 -2.34 24.69 4.58
C GLY A 367 -0.88 25.13 4.39
N TYR A 368 0.04 24.19 4.23
CA TYR A 368 1.46 24.46 3.99
C TYR A 368 1.76 24.59 2.49
N SER A 369 1.20 25.65 1.86
CA SER A 369 1.30 25.86 0.42
C SER A 369 2.72 26.19 -0.08
N ASN A 370 3.63 26.54 0.83
CA ASN A 370 5.03 26.89 0.56
C ASN A 370 6.03 25.76 0.86
N ILE A 371 5.58 24.53 1.07
CA ILE A 371 6.43 23.35 1.19
C ILE A 371 6.24 22.49 -0.06
N PHE A 372 7.32 22.17 -0.77
CA PHE A 372 7.33 21.37 -1.99
C PHE A 372 8.21 20.15 -1.83
N LEU A 373 7.82 19.04 -2.44
CA LEU A 373 8.58 17.80 -2.39
C LEU A 373 8.85 17.30 -3.81
N GLY A 374 10.12 17.01 -4.10
CA GLY A 374 10.56 16.39 -5.34
C GLY A 374 11.52 15.25 -5.09
N THR A 375 11.93 14.56 -6.15
CA THR A 375 12.83 13.41 -6.08
C THR A 375 14.00 13.54 -7.06
N VAL A 376 15.14 12.92 -6.71
CA VAL A 376 16.34 12.90 -7.55
C VAL A 376 16.13 12.00 -8.77
N GLU A 377 15.63 10.77 -8.55
CA GLU A 377 15.62 9.71 -9.57
C GLU A 377 14.25 9.46 -10.21
N ALA A 378 13.18 10.16 -9.74
CA ALA A 378 11.83 9.86 -10.21
C ALA A 378 10.92 11.10 -10.24
N TYR A 379 9.59 10.90 -10.20
CA TYR A 379 8.61 11.97 -10.13
C TYR A 379 8.16 12.21 -8.68
N PRO A 380 7.97 13.48 -8.22
CA PRO A 380 8.12 14.77 -8.94
C PRO A 380 9.57 15.10 -9.27
N THR A 381 9.83 15.45 -10.54
CA THR A 381 11.17 15.82 -11.04
C THR A 381 11.55 17.25 -10.67
N MET A 382 12.84 17.59 -10.82
CA MET A 382 13.32 18.97 -10.69
C MET A 382 12.58 19.93 -11.62
N GLU A 383 12.29 19.55 -12.87
CA GLU A 383 11.50 20.38 -13.79
C GLU A 383 10.09 20.66 -13.24
N SER A 384 9.45 19.66 -12.62
CA SER A 384 8.14 19.83 -11.99
C SER A 384 8.22 20.79 -10.79
N LEU A 385 9.27 20.67 -9.97
CA LEU A 385 9.52 21.57 -8.85
C LEU A 385 9.71 23.01 -9.31
N LEU A 386 10.55 23.24 -10.32
CA LEU A 386 10.76 24.58 -10.87
C LEU A 386 9.45 25.25 -11.30
N LYS A 387 8.57 24.51 -11.99
CA LYS A 387 7.25 25.01 -12.39
C LYS A 387 6.39 25.41 -11.19
N MET A 388 6.39 24.60 -10.12
CA MET A 388 5.59 24.87 -8.92
C MET A 388 6.15 26.06 -8.13
N VAL A 389 7.46 26.10 -7.93
CA VAL A 389 8.14 27.18 -7.23
C VAL A 389 8.01 28.52 -8.00
N HIS A 390 8.14 28.50 -9.33
CA HIS A 390 7.87 29.67 -10.16
C HIS A 390 6.44 30.21 -10.03
N ALA A 391 5.46 29.31 -9.95
CA ALA A 391 4.07 29.70 -9.75
C ALA A 391 3.85 30.35 -8.37
N TYR A 392 4.59 29.92 -7.36
CA TYR A 392 4.52 30.46 -6.00
C TYR A 392 5.21 31.84 -5.88
N LYS A 393 6.32 32.08 -6.63
CA LYS A 393 7.13 33.31 -6.66
C LYS A 393 7.75 33.65 -5.30
N PRO A 394 8.52 32.75 -4.70
CA PRO A 394 9.13 33.03 -3.41
C PRO A 394 10.26 34.03 -3.49
N LYS A 395 10.64 34.61 -2.35
CA LYS A 395 11.85 35.40 -2.19
C LYS A 395 13.08 34.53 -2.05
N LYS A 396 12.95 33.45 -1.29
CA LYS A 396 14.03 32.50 -0.94
C LYS A 396 13.58 31.07 -1.09
N VAL A 397 14.48 30.19 -1.49
CA VAL A 397 14.32 28.76 -1.57
C VAL A 397 15.22 28.09 -0.54
N ILE A 398 14.64 27.38 0.42
CA ILE A 398 15.35 26.56 1.40
C ILE A 398 15.31 25.13 0.89
N LEU A 399 16.48 24.51 0.72
CA LEU A 399 16.61 23.11 0.28
C LEU A 399 16.93 22.22 1.48
N ALA A 400 16.18 21.16 1.69
CA ALA A 400 16.46 20.20 2.73
C ALA A 400 16.32 18.74 2.22
N PRO A 401 17.16 17.80 2.67
CA PRO A 401 17.01 16.41 2.30
C PRO A 401 15.79 15.81 2.98
N PHE A 402 15.00 15.04 2.24
CA PHE A 402 13.94 14.20 2.75
C PHE A 402 14.37 12.73 2.64
N MET A 403 15.41 12.41 3.39
CA MET A 403 16.11 11.13 3.43
C MET A 403 16.54 10.86 4.87
N ILE A 404 16.61 9.60 5.28
CA ILE A 404 17.10 9.24 6.63
C ILE A 404 18.56 9.68 6.81
N VAL A 405 19.30 9.76 5.71
CA VAL A 405 20.71 10.14 5.74
C VAL A 405 21.00 11.18 4.67
N ALA A 406 21.51 12.34 5.05
CA ALA A 406 22.06 13.35 4.13
C ALA A 406 23.41 12.85 3.58
N GLY A 407 23.36 11.89 2.65
CA GLY A 407 24.53 11.26 2.02
C GLY A 407 25.00 11.98 0.76
N ASP A 408 25.49 11.19 -0.23
CA ASP A 408 26.02 11.73 -1.51
C ASP A 408 24.99 12.57 -2.26
N HIS A 409 23.70 12.16 -2.33
CA HIS A 409 22.64 12.93 -2.97
C HIS A 409 22.41 14.30 -2.31
N ALA A 410 22.35 14.36 -0.99
CA ALA A 410 22.16 15.63 -0.30
C ALA A 410 23.37 16.58 -0.46
N LYS A 411 24.57 16.04 -0.51
CA LYS A 411 25.81 16.85 -0.64
C LYS A 411 26.11 17.23 -2.08
N ASN A 412 25.89 16.33 -3.04
CA ASN A 412 26.24 16.55 -4.45
C ASN A 412 25.04 17.02 -5.28
N ASP A 413 23.95 16.25 -5.30
CA ASP A 413 22.82 16.57 -6.19
C ASP A 413 21.95 17.71 -5.66
N MET A 414 21.88 17.91 -4.31
CA MET A 414 21.13 18.99 -3.73
C MET A 414 21.96 20.27 -3.52
N ALA A 415 23.09 20.19 -2.83
CA ALA A 415 23.75 21.34 -2.20
C ALA A 415 25.10 21.73 -2.81
N SER A 416 25.58 21.07 -3.85
CA SER A 416 26.86 21.40 -4.50
C SER A 416 26.72 22.60 -5.49
N ASP A 417 27.88 23.12 -5.88
CA ASP A 417 27.99 24.17 -6.93
C ASP A 417 28.00 23.57 -8.37
N GLU A 418 27.84 22.24 -8.52
CA GLU A 418 27.76 21.62 -9.84
C GLU A 418 26.52 22.12 -10.60
N PRO A 419 26.59 22.28 -11.93
CA PRO A 419 25.51 22.93 -12.70
C PRO A 419 24.17 22.19 -12.65
N ASP A 420 24.17 20.87 -12.42
CA ASP A 420 23.01 19.99 -12.34
C ASP A 420 22.48 19.83 -10.91
N SER A 421 23.14 20.41 -9.90
CA SER A 421 22.64 20.40 -8.53
C SER A 421 21.35 21.25 -8.40
N TRP A 422 20.47 20.88 -7.47
CA TRP A 422 19.26 21.66 -7.20
C TRP A 422 19.59 23.10 -6.75
N TYR A 423 20.63 23.27 -5.96
CA TYR A 423 21.14 24.57 -5.54
C TYR A 423 21.48 25.46 -6.75
N SER A 424 22.29 24.95 -7.68
CA SER A 424 22.71 25.70 -8.85
C SER A 424 21.54 25.98 -9.81
N GLN A 425 20.63 25.03 -9.98
CA GLN A 425 19.46 25.21 -10.84
C GLN A 425 18.51 26.29 -10.30
N PHE A 426 18.15 26.27 -9.00
CA PHE A 426 17.33 27.33 -8.42
C PHE A 426 18.04 28.70 -8.43
N LYS A 427 19.35 28.72 -8.23
CA LYS A 427 20.15 29.95 -8.30
C LYS A 427 20.22 30.53 -9.72
N ALA A 428 20.30 29.68 -10.75
CA ALA A 428 20.25 30.07 -12.15
C ALA A 428 18.91 30.72 -12.54
N GLU A 429 17.81 30.33 -11.87
CA GLU A 429 16.50 30.96 -12.01
C GLU A 429 16.34 32.28 -11.23
N GLY A 430 17.40 32.74 -10.54
CA GLY A 430 17.45 34.02 -9.86
C GLY A 430 16.97 34.03 -8.41
N TYR A 431 16.77 32.86 -7.79
CA TYR A 431 16.37 32.78 -6.39
C TYR A 431 17.57 32.91 -5.43
N GLU A 432 17.32 33.45 -4.26
CA GLU A 432 18.20 33.25 -3.11
C GLU A 432 18.00 31.80 -2.63
N VAL A 433 19.08 31.00 -2.47
CA VAL A 433 19.01 29.57 -2.14
C VAL A 433 19.82 29.27 -0.91
N GLU A 434 19.21 28.60 0.06
CA GLU A 434 19.86 28.14 1.30
C GLU A 434 19.72 26.63 1.44
N PRO A 435 20.83 25.86 1.32
CA PRO A 435 20.82 24.43 1.62
C PRO A 435 20.95 24.17 3.12
N VAL A 436 20.07 23.32 3.66
CA VAL A 436 20.08 22.86 5.05
C VAL A 436 20.37 21.36 5.05
N LEU A 437 21.57 20.98 5.48
CA LEU A 437 22.04 19.59 5.54
C LEU A 437 21.89 19.03 6.98
N LYS A 438 20.66 18.91 7.43
CA LYS A 438 20.36 18.29 8.75
C LYS A 438 19.73 16.93 8.61
#